data_fc6012d3caec91ef1bea12cdfe140fe8
#
_entry.id   fc6012d3caec91ef1bea12cdfe140fe8
#
_cell.length_a   1.000
_cell.length_b   1.000
_cell.length_c   1.000
_cell.angle_alpha   90.00
_cell.angle_beta   90.00
_cell.angle_gamma   90.00
#
_symmetry.space_group_name_H-M   'P 1'
#
loop_
_entity.id
_entity.type
_entity.pdbx_description
1 polymer ?
#
loop_
_entity_poly.entity_id
_entity_poly.type
_entity_poly.pdbx_seq_one_letter_code
_entity_poly.pdbx_strand_id
1 'polypeptide(L)'
;NVLYVKGEVLSGDTLHVLVCHLPSRLGATRVSRRHRMLAVRTVRAVADSVRTATSDARILWMGDFNADVEDRVFREVVFPYFREPGLSPFCADGVKGSYRYRGIWETIDHILVSPVLMDNSRPFHTSDGCRAIVAFPFMCEREKTYGGVRPFRTYQGPLYKGGYSDHFPVTLDFEWRFPE
;
A
#
# COMPACT_ATOMS: atom_id res chain seq x y z
N ASN A 1 4.54 2.36 -14.52
CA ASN A 1 3.55 1.41 -15.08
C ASN A 1 2.46 1.17 -14.04
N VAL A 2 1.23 0.96 -14.52
CA VAL A 2 0.07 0.58 -13.70
C VAL A 2 -0.42 -0.76 -14.22
N LEU A 3 -0.58 -1.72 -13.33
CA LEU A 3 -1.27 -2.97 -13.63
C LEU A 3 -2.72 -2.81 -13.16
N TYR A 4 -3.66 -3.12 -14.05
CA TYR A 4 -5.07 -3.20 -13.73
C TYR A 4 -5.54 -4.64 -13.89
N VAL A 5 -6.19 -5.16 -12.86
CA VAL A 5 -6.80 -6.49 -12.85
C VAL A 5 -8.28 -6.34 -12.45
N LYS A 6 -9.14 -7.05 -13.15
CA LYS A 6 -10.56 -7.20 -12.82
C LYS A 6 -10.86 -8.66 -12.59
N GLY A 7 -11.50 -8.99 -11.48
CA GLY A 7 -11.87 -10.36 -11.14
C GLY A 7 -13.12 -10.42 -10.29
N GLU A 8 -13.68 -11.59 -10.19
CA GLU A 8 -14.79 -11.89 -9.28
C GLU A 8 -14.23 -12.53 -8.01
N VAL A 9 -14.71 -12.08 -6.87
CA VAL A 9 -14.39 -12.66 -5.56
C VAL A 9 -15.46 -13.69 -5.17
N LEU A 10 -15.17 -14.46 -4.11
CA LEU A 10 -16.05 -15.57 -3.68
C LEU A 10 -17.49 -15.16 -3.39
N SER A 11 -17.74 -13.90 -3.05
CA SER A 11 -19.08 -13.34 -2.86
C SER A 11 -19.86 -13.10 -4.16
N GLY A 12 -19.27 -13.34 -5.34
CA GLY A 12 -19.83 -12.97 -6.64
C GLY A 12 -19.60 -11.50 -7.00
N ASP A 13 -18.98 -10.73 -6.11
CA ASP A 13 -18.71 -9.32 -6.34
C ASP A 13 -17.50 -9.13 -7.26
N THR A 14 -17.56 -8.14 -8.14
CA THR A 14 -16.41 -7.74 -8.95
C THR A 14 -15.46 -6.85 -8.14
N LEU A 15 -14.19 -7.26 -8.07
CA LEU A 15 -13.09 -6.47 -7.50
C LEU A 15 -12.19 -5.94 -8.62
N HIS A 16 -11.87 -4.66 -8.55
CA HIS A 16 -10.94 -3.98 -9.44
C HIS A 16 -9.65 -3.70 -8.67
N VAL A 17 -8.53 -4.21 -9.12
CA VAL A 17 -7.23 -4.05 -8.46
C VAL A 17 -6.31 -3.22 -9.34
N LEU A 18 -5.81 -2.13 -8.79
CA LEU A 18 -4.81 -1.25 -9.38
C LEU A 18 -3.50 -1.43 -8.61
N VAL A 19 -2.44 -1.87 -9.28
CA VAL A 19 -1.12 -2.02 -8.66
C VAL A 19 -0.15 -1.05 -9.31
N CYS A 20 0.59 -0.30 -8.50
CA CYS A 20 1.58 0.65 -9.00
C CYS A 20 2.86 0.64 -8.17
N HIS A 21 3.95 1.00 -8.82
CA HIS A 21 5.18 1.43 -8.16
C HIS A 21 5.49 2.83 -8.66
N LEU A 22 5.35 3.81 -7.79
CA LEU A 22 5.51 5.22 -8.13
C LEU A 22 7.00 5.61 -8.18
N PRO A 23 7.35 6.68 -8.92
CA PRO A 23 8.73 7.15 -9.03
C PRO A 23 9.38 7.41 -7.67
N SER A 24 10.58 6.83 -7.48
CA SER A 24 11.37 6.98 -6.26
C SER A 24 11.66 8.44 -5.91
N ARG A 25 11.92 8.69 -4.61
CA ARG A 25 12.39 9.97 -4.09
C ARG A 25 13.88 10.24 -4.36
N LEU A 26 14.62 9.28 -4.92
CA LEU A 26 16.01 9.44 -5.31
C LEU A 26 16.14 10.49 -6.43
N GLY A 27 17.07 11.44 -6.27
CA GLY A 27 17.30 12.53 -7.22
C GLY A 27 16.68 13.87 -6.81
N ALA A 28 16.54 14.79 -7.78
CA ALA A 28 15.98 16.12 -7.53
C ALA A 28 14.53 16.03 -7.02
N THR A 29 14.34 16.28 -5.74
CA THR A 29 13.07 16.07 -5.01
C THR A 29 11.86 16.75 -5.69
N ARG A 30 12.07 17.91 -6.34
CA ARG A 30 11.00 18.62 -7.06
C ARG A 30 10.57 17.89 -8.34
N VAL A 31 11.51 17.32 -9.09
CA VAL A 31 11.23 16.58 -10.33
C VAL A 31 10.55 15.24 -10.00
N SER A 32 11.09 14.49 -9.05
CA SER A 32 10.49 13.22 -8.63
C SER A 32 9.09 13.39 -8.05
N ARG A 33 8.81 14.49 -7.33
CA ARG A 33 7.47 14.83 -6.85
C ARG A 33 6.49 15.11 -8.01
N ARG A 34 6.90 15.85 -9.06
CA ARG A 34 6.06 16.04 -10.24
C ARG A 34 5.73 14.73 -10.95
N HIS A 35 6.72 13.85 -11.08
CA HIS A 35 6.51 12.55 -11.72
C HIS A 35 5.57 11.67 -10.89
N ARG A 36 5.70 11.64 -9.55
CA ARG A 36 4.74 10.93 -8.69
C ARG A 36 3.34 11.51 -8.83
N MET A 37 3.17 12.83 -8.77
CA MET A 37 1.88 13.47 -8.94
C MET A 37 1.23 13.13 -10.28
N LEU A 38 1.99 13.11 -11.37
CA LEU A 38 1.49 12.72 -12.70
C LEU A 38 1.09 11.25 -12.71
N ALA A 39 1.92 10.36 -12.17
CA ALA A 39 1.65 8.93 -12.11
C ALA A 39 0.39 8.63 -11.29
N VAL A 40 0.22 9.26 -10.13
CA VAL A 40 -0.97 9.11 -9.27
C VAL A 40 -2.23 9.61 -9.99
N ARG A 41 -2.16 10.74 -10.68
CA ARG A 41 -3.29 11.24 -11.49
C ARG A 41 -3.66 10.26 -12.61
N THR A 42 -2.68 9.59 -13.21
CA THR A 42 -2.94 8.57 -14.24
C THR A 42 -3.66 7.37 -13.64
N VAL A 43 -3.20 6.84 -12.50
CA VAL A 43 -3.89 5.72 -11.80
C VAL A 43 -5.30 6.15 -11.39
N ARG A 44 -5.42 7.38 -10.88
CA ARG A 44 -6.69 7.95 -10.50
C ARG A 44 -7.68 8.03 -11.68
N ALA A 45 -7.22 8.45 -12.87
CA ALA A 45 -8.07 8.48 -14.07
C ALA A 45 -8.58 7.10 -14.47
N VAL A 46 -7.77 6.04 -14.28
CA VAL A 46 -8.22 4.65 -14.48
C VAL A 46 -9.32 4.30 -13.47
N ALA A 47 -9.12 4.62 -12.19
CA ALA A 47 -10.14 4.39 -11.16
C ALA A 47 -11.44 5.15 -11.44
N ASP A 48 -11.34 6.39 -11.92
CA ASP A 48 -12.51 7.21 -12.27
C ASP A 48 -13.28 6.63 -13.45
N SER A 49 -12.61 6.07 -14.48
CA SER A 49 -13.29 5.40 -15.57
C SER A 49 -14.04 4.14 -15.11
N VAL A 50 -13.48 3.39 -14.17
CA VAL A 50 -14.16 2.24 -13.54
C VAL A 50 -15.41 2.70 -12.78
N ARG A 51 -15.32 3.78 -12.00
CA ARG A 51 -16.44 4.34 -11.23
C ARG A 51 -17.52 4.96 -12.12
N THR A 52 -17.15 5.50 -13.26
CA THR A 52 -18.12 5.99 -14.25
C THR A 52 -18.96 4.84 -14.82
N ALA A 53 -18.33 3.68 -15.03
CA ALA A 53 -19.03 2.48 -15.51
C ALA A 53 -19.85 1.79 -14.41
N THR A 54 -19.40 1.86 -13.15
CA THR A 54 -20.04 1.23 -11.98
C THR A 54 -19.87 2.14 -10.76
N SER A 55 -20.93 2.82 -10.35
CA SER A 55 -20.89 3.87 -9.32
C SER A 55 -20.41 3.39 -7.96
N ASP A 56 -20.71 2.15 -7.59
CA ASP A 56 -20.28 1.48 -6.35
C ASP A 56 -19.16 0.46 -6.58
N ALA A 57 -18.30 0.71 -7.57
CA ALA A 57 -17.17 -0.16 -7.89
C ALA A 57 -16.27 -0.40 -6.69
N ARG A 58 -15.98 -1.66 -6.42
CA ARG A 58 -15.02 -2.10 -5.41
C ARG A 58 -13.63 -2.02 -6.00
N ILE A 59 -12.90 -0.97 -5.62
CA ILE A 59 -11.55 -0.69 -6.15
C ILE A 59 -10.53 -0.80 -5.02
N LEU A 60 -9.51 -1.61 -5.26
CA LEU A 60 -8.30 -1.72 -4.47
C LEU A 60 -7.15 -1.07 -5.23
N TRP A 61 -6.45 -0.14 -4.62
CA TRP A 61 -5.27 0.49 -5.19
C TRP A 61 -4.09 0.30 -4.25
N MET A 62 -3.07 -0.45 -4.68
CA MET A 62 -1.97 -0.84 -3.82
C MET A 62 -0.61 -0.74 -4.51
N GLY A 63 0.45 -0.75 -3.69
CA GLY A 63 1.85 -0.80 -4.12
C GLY A 63 2.76 0.12 -3.35
N ASP A 64 3.98 0.30 -3.88
CA ASP A 64 4.94 1.28 -3.38
C ASP A 64 4.64 2.66 -3.98
N PHE A 65 4.15 3.56 -3.15
CA PHE A 65 3.84 4.94 -3.53
C PHE A 65 5.05 5.87 -3.44
N ASN A 66 6.17 5.42 -2.85
CA ASN A 66 7.32 6.25 -2.56
C ASN A 66 6.96 7.58 -1.87
N ALA A 67 5.88 7.58 -1.11
CA ALA A 67 5.30 8.73 -0.44
C ALA A 67 4.58 8.29 0.82
N ASP A 68 4.69 9.03 1.89
CA ASP A 68 3.91 8.87 3.11
C ASP A 68 2.52 9.51 2.95
N VAL A 69 1.56 9.13 3.80
CA VAL A 69 0.19 9.66 3.82
C VAL A 69 0.14 11.19 3.99
N GLU A 70 1.15 11.77 4.63
CA GLU A 70 1.29 13.22 4.79
C GLU A 70 1.71 13.94 3.50
N ASP A 71 2.17 13.20 2.48
CA ASP A 71 2.55 13.82 1.21
C ASP A 71 1.32 14.45 0.54
N ARG A 72 1.56 15.59 -0.10
CA ARG A 72 0.54 16.34 -0.83
C ARG A 72 -0.25 15.50 -1.83
N VAL A 73 0.40 14.48 -2.44
CA VAL A 73 -0.25 13.58 -3.40
C VAL A 73 -1.41 12.81 -2.78
N PHE A 74 -1.29 12.37 -1.52
CA PHE A 74 -2.37 11.70 -0.82
C PHE A 74 -3.52 12.64 -0.52
N ARG A 75 -3.23 13.81 0.04
CA ARG A 75 -4.27 14.78 0.42
C ARG A 75 -5.07 15.31 -0.76
N GLU A 76 -4.43 15.59 -1.88
CA GLU A 76 -5.08 16.24 -3.03
C GLU A 76 -5.69 15.26 -4.04
N VAL A 77 -5.11 14.07 -4.20
CA VAL A 77 -5.49 13.18 -5.30
C VAL A 77 -6.07 11.86 -4.82
N VAL A 78 -5.61 11.34 -3.69
CA VAL A 78 -5.99 10.02 -3.20
C VAL A 78 -7.17 10.09 -2.24
N PHE A 79 -7.00 10.70 -1.08
CA PHE A 79 -7.98 10.68 0.01
C PHE A 79 -9.36 11.31 -0.29
N PRO A 80 -9.54 12.22 -1.23
CA PRO A 80 -10.89 12.61 -1.63
C PRO A 80 -11.77 11.45 -2.12
N TYR A 81 -11.16 10.32 -2.52
CA TYR A 81 -11.84 9.24 -3.23
C TYR A 81 -11.55 7.83 -2.73
N PHE A 82 -10.48 7.69 -1.98
CA PHE A 82 -10.03 6.43 -1.40
C PHE A 82 -9.85 6.57 0.11
N ARG A 83 -9.89 5.44 0.79
CA ARG A 83 -9.57 5.31 2.22
C ARG A 83 -8.38 4.37 2.36
N GLU A 84 -7.55 4.62 3.33
CA GLU A 84 -6.56 3.68 3.79
C GLU A 84 -7.05 3.09 5.11
N PRO A 85 -7.36 1.78 5.15
CA PRO A 85 -7.74 1.13 6.40
C PRO A 85 -6.65 1.30 7.47
N GLY A 86 -7.04 1.53 8.70
CA GLY A 86 -6.11 1.67 9.83
C GLY A 86 -5.25 0.43 10.00
N LEU A 87 -4.00 0.62 10.44
CA LEU A 87 -3.09 -0.48 10.75
C LEU A 87 -3.60 -1.29 11.94
N SER A 88 -3.43 -2.59 11.85
CA SER A 88 -3.56 -3.49 12.99
C SER A 88 -2.60 -3.08 14.11
N PRO A 89 -3.00 -3.12 15.37
CA PRO A 89 -2.11 -2.89 16.51
C PRO A 89 -1.02 -3.97 16.62
N PHE A 90 -1.18 -5.10 15.96
CA PHE A 90 -0.25 -6.24 15.98
C PHE A 90 0.83 -6.07 14.88
N CYS A 91 1.70 -5.08 15.03
CA CYS A 91 2.96 -5.04 14.30
C CYS A 91 4.06 -5.74 15.12
N ALA A 92 5.05 -6.33 14.43
CA ALA A 92 6.19 -6.92 15.12
C ALA A 92 6.95 -5.84 15.93
N ASP A 93 7.47 -6.24 17.09
CA ASP A 93 8.17 -5.33 18.00
C ASP A 93 9.30 -4.56 17.30
N GLY A 94 9.26 -3.23 17.44
CA GLY A 94 10.26 -2.33 16.88
C GLY A 94 10.06 -1.99 15.40
N VAL A 95 9.07 -2.54 14.72
CA VAL A 95 8.69 -2.21 13.34
C VAL A 95 7.63 -1.11 13.37
N LYS A 96 7.88 0.00 12.66
CA LYS A 96 6.99 1.18 12.64
C LYS A 96 6.61 1.63 11.23
N GLY A 97 6.97 0.85 10.20
CA GLY A 97 6.71 1.17 8.81
C GLY A 97 7.12 0.01 7.90
N SER A 98 6.78 0.09 6.64
CA SER A 98 7.14 -0.93 5.64
C SER A 98 8.57 -0.81 5.15
N TYR A 99 9.17 0.37 5.24
CA TYR A 99 10.51 0.69 4.79
C TYR A 99 11.32 1.38 5.88
N ARG A 100 12.65 1.13 5.91
CA ARG A 100 13.54 1.81 6.87
C ARG A 100 14.79 2.35 6.17
N TYR A 101 14.98 3.67 6.28
CA TYR A 101 16.13 4.35 5.72
C TYR A 101 16.86 5.19 6.78
N ARG A 102 18.16 4.95 6.95
CA ARG A 102 19.01 5.67 7.95
C ARG A 102 18.40 5.71 9.36
N GLY A 103 17.82 4.58 9.79
CA GLY A 103 17.21 4.45 11.12
C GLY A 103 15.79 5.00 11.24
N ILE A 104 15.28 5.67 10.21
CA ILE A 104 13.93 6.23 10.19
C ILE A 104 12.99 5.25 9.48
N TRP A 105 11.87 4.94 10.13
CA TRP A 105 10.80 4.16 9.56
C TRP A 105 9.90 5.05 8.70
N GLU A 106 9.49 4.52 7.57
CA GLU A 106 8.55 5.14 6.64
C GLU A 106 7.50 4.12 6.21
N THR A 107 6.25 4.56 6.12
CA THR A 107 5.17 3.77 5.52
C THR A 107 4.95 4.33 4.12
N ILE A 108 5.51 3.67 3.11
CA ILE A 108 5.46 4.10 1.71
C ILE A 108 4.79 3.07 0.80
N ASP A 109 4.49 1.91 1.36
CA ASP A 109 3.68 0.86 0.75
C ASP A 109 2.26 0.96 1.30
N HIS A 110 1.29 1.15 0.43
CA HIS A 110 -0.08 1.43 0.81
C HIS A 110 -1.06 0.48 0.15
N ILE A 111 -2.16 0.24 0.85
CA ILE A 111 -3.34 -0.44 0.33
C ILE A 111 -4.53 0.48 0.57
N LEU A 112 -5.07 1.02 -0.50
CA LEU A 112 -6.16 1.99 -0.53
C LEU A 112 -7.40 1.33 -1.10
N VAL A 113 -8.55 1.62 -0.52
CA VAL A 113 -9.83 1.04 -0.93
C VAL A 113 -10.84 2.11 -1.30
N SER A 114 -11.72 1.82 -2.25
CA SER A 114 -12.91 2.65 -2.48
C SER A 114 -13.81 2.61 -1.24
N PRO A 115 -14.52 3.71 -0.89
CA PRO A 115 -15.33 3.78 0.32
C PRO A 115 -16.34 2.65 0.48
N VAL A 116 -16.85 2.10 -0.63
CA VAL A 116 -17.79 0.98 -0.62
C VAL A 116 -17.20 -0.29 0.03
N LEU A 117 -15.89 -0.46 -0.02
CA LEU A 117 -15.20 -1.58 0.64
C LEU A 117 -15.07 -1.39 2.16
N MET A 118 -15.28 -0.19 2.69
CA MET A 118 -15.32 0.10 4.12
C MET A 118 -16.75 0.07 4.70
N ASP A 119 -17.74 -0.25 3.89
CA ASP A 119 -19.14 -0.34 4.30
C ASP A 119 -19.42 -1.74 4.89
N ASN A 120 -19.42 -1.82 6.22
CA ASN A 120 -19.65 -3.06 6.96
C ASN A 120 -21.08 -3.64 6.85
N SER A 121 -21.99 -2.92 6.24
CA SER A 121 -23.32 -3.47 5.89
C SER A 121 -23.26 -4.41 4.69
N ARG A 122 -22.19 -4.35 3.91
CA ARG A 122 -21.98 -5.17 2.72
C ARG A 122 -21.40 -6.55 3.06
N PRO A 123 -21.79 -7.62 2.32
CA PRO A 123 -21.25 -8.96 2.56
C PRO A 123 -19.72 -9.05 2.43
N PHE A 124 -19.13 -8.35 1.47
CA PHE A 124 -17.69 -8.30 1.23
C PHE A 124 -17.18 -6.90 1.55
N HIS A 125 -16.41 -6.78 2.63
CA HIS A 125 -15.90 -5.49 3.12
C HIS A 125 -14.58 -5.67 3.89
N THR A 126 -13.97 -4.55 4.23
CA THR A 126 -12.83 -4.46 5.17
C THR A 126 -13.10 -3.37 6.19
N SER A 127 -12.25 -3.27 7.21
CA SER A 127 -12.40 -2.27 8.28
C SER A 127 -11.03 -1.78 8.77
N ASP A 128 -11.05 -0.78 9.63
CA ASP A 128 -9.85 -0.35 10.34
C ASP A 128 -9.32 -1.49 11.23
N GLY A 129 -8.00 -1.63 11.28
CA GLY A 129 -7.33 -2.73 11.95
C GLY A 129 -7.13 -3.99 11.10
N CYS A 130 -7.69 -4.04 9.89
CA CYS A 130 -7.51 -5.18 8.97
C CYS A 130 -6.23 -5.06 8.10
N ARG A 131 -5.55 -3.91 8.09
CA ARG A 131 -4.27 -3.73 7.40
C ARG A 131 -3.10 -4.01 8.35
N ALA A 132 -2.09 -4.73 7.88
CA ALA A 132 -0.91 -5.03 8.69
C ALA A 132 0.39 -4.91 7.89
N ILE A 133 1.48 -4.55 8.60
CA ILE A 133 2.85 -4.68 8.09
C ILE A 133 3.37 -6.01 8.63
N VAL A 134 3.72 -6.93 7.71
CA VAL A 134 4.14 -8.28 8.06
C VAL A 134 5.66 -8.33 8.20
N ALA A 135 6.14 -8.56 9.42
CA ALA A 135 7.57 -8.61 9.74
C ALA A 135 7.90 -9.86 10.58
N PHE A 136 7.96 -11.00 9.93
CA PHE A 136 8.40 -12.23 10.59
C PHE A 136 9.89 -12.16 10.94
N PRO A 137 10.36 -12.85 11.99
CA PRO A 137 11.77 -12.82 12.43
C PRO A 137 12.77 -13.09 11.32
N PHE A 138 12.47 -14.02 10.41
CA PHE A 138 13.35 -14.34 9.28
C PHE A 138 13.44 -13.23 8.22
N MET A 139 12.45 -12.32 8.17
CA MET A 139 12.46 -11.15 7.28
C MET A 139 13.25 -9.97 7.84
N CYS A 140 13.73 -10.08 9.07
CA CYS A 140 14.39 -9.01 9.81
C CYS A 140 15.89 -9.24 9.93
N GLU A 141 16.68 -8.17 9.85
CA GLU A 141 18.06 -8.16 10.28
C GLU A 141 18.33 -7.04 11.29
N ARG A 142 19.35 -7.21 12.11
CA ARG A 142 19.77 -6.18 13.07
C ARG A 142 20.45 -5.02 12.33
N GLU A 143 19.96 -3.81 12.54
CA GLU A 143 20.61 -2.60 12.02
C GLU A 143 21.76 -2.19 12.91
N LYS A 144 23.00 -2.32 12.39
CA LYS A 144 24.23 -2.08 13.18
C LYS A 144 24.51 -0.59 13.37
N THR A 145 24.18 0.25 12.38
CA THR A 145 24.55 1.67 12.37
C THR A 145 23.58 2.51 13.21
N TYR A 146 22.28 2.25 13.08
CA TYR A 146 21.25 3.06 13.72
C TYR A 146 20.49 2.31 14.82
N GLY A 147 20.88 1.06 15.09
CA GLY A 147 20.24 0.20 16.10
C GLY A 147 18.86 -0.31 15.67
N GLY A 148 18.32 -1.27 16.45
CA GLY A 148 17.03 -1.88 16.18
C GLY A 148 17.04 -2.88 15.02
N VAL A 149 15.88 -3.08 14.40
CA VAL A 149 15.67 -4.02 13.28
C VAL A 149 15.33 -3.27 12.00
N ARG A 150 15.60 -3.92 10.86
CA ARG A 150 15.20 -3.45 9.52
C ARG A 150 14.85 -4.65 8.65
N PRO A 151 14.21 -4.44 7.48
CA PRO A 151 14.05 -5.50 6.49
C PRO A 151 15.40 -6.13 6.11
N PHE A 152 15.43 -7.47 6.04
CA PHE A 152 16.60 -8.21 5.58
C PHE A 152 16.67 -8.13 4.05
N ARG A 153 17.53 -7.24 3.58
CA ARG A 153 17.63 -6.85 2.16
C ARG A 153 18.30 -7.92 1.32
N THR A 154 17.79 -8.11 0.10
CA THR A 154 18.48 -8.93 -0.92
C THR A 154 19.83 -8.33 -1.29
N TYR A 155 19.88 -6.99 -1.44
CA TYR A 155 21.10 -6.26 -1.78
C TYR A 155 21.31 -5.05 -0.86
N GLN A 156 22.57 -4.70 -0.64
CA GLN A 156 22.98 -3.44 -0.03
C GLN A 156 24.00 -2.76 -0.96
N GLY A 157 23.53 -1.79 -1.76
CA GLY A 157 24.30 -1.32 -2.90
C GLY A 157 24.55 -2.49 -3.87
N PRO A 158 25.80 -2.71 -4.33
CA PRO A 158 26.12 -3.83 -5.23
C PRO A 158 26.28 -5.17 -4.49
N LEU A 159 26.34 -5.18 -3.16
CA LEU A 159 26.61 -6.38 -2.37
C LEU A 159 25.34 -7.20 -2.16
N TYR A 160 25.35 -8.45 -2.60
CA TYR A 160 24.32 -9.44 -2.30
C TYR A 160 24.35 -9.84 -0.83
N LYS A 161 23.23 -9.77 -0.14
CA LYS A 161 23.09 -10.06 1.30
C LYS A 161 22.31 -11.33 1.59
N GLY A 162 21.64 -11.91 0.59
CA GLY A 162 20.86 -13.13 0.74
C GLY A 162 19.51 -12.97 1.44
N GLY A 163 19.09 -11.73 1.68
CA GLY A 163 17.76 -11.45 2.26
C GLY A 163 16.65 -11.42 1.20
N TYR A 164 15.48 -10.95 1.61
CA TYR A 164 14.24 -11.07 0.82
C TYR A 164 13.87 -9.78 0.10
N SER A 165 13.79 -8.66 0.83
CA SER A 165 13.38 -7.36 0.31
C SER A 165 13.88 -6.24 1.22
N ASP A 166 13.94 -5.03 0.72
CA ASP A 166 14.19 -3.82 1.52
C ASP A 166 12.89 -3.20 2.06
N HIS A 167 11.74 -3.78 1.72
CA HIS A 167 10.44 -3.45 2.28
C HIS A 167 9.83 -4.67 2.99
N PHE A 168 9.02 -4.40 4.01
CA PHE A 168 8.12 -5.42 4.56
C PHE A 168 6.83 -5.50 3.75
N PRO A 169 6.25 -6.70 3.57
CA PRO A 169 4.92 -6.83 2.96
C PRO A 169 3.86 -6.09 3.78
N VAL A 170 2.90 -5.52 3.06
CA VAL A 170 1.67 -4.98 3.63
C VAL A 170 0.51 -5.86 3.20
N THR A 171 -0.34 -6.24 4.14
CA THR A 171 -1.53 -7.07 3.90
C THR A 171 -2.80 -6.30 4.25
N LEU A 172 -3.90 -6.70 3.66
CA LEU A 172 -5.24 -6.24 4.00
C LEU A 172 -6.18 -7.44 4.02
N ASP A 173 -6.85 -7.65 5.14
CA ASP A 173 -7.85 -8.69 5.29
C ASP A 173 -9.22 -8.15 4.91
N PHE A 174 -10.04 -9.02 4.32
CA PHE A 174 -11.44 -8.77 4.00
C PHE A 174 -12.32 -9.74 4.77
N GLU A 175 -13.42 -9.22 5.27
CA GLU A 175 -14.50 -10.02 5.81
C GLU A 175 -15.50 -10.38 4.71
N TRP A 176 -15.99 -11.60 4.77
CA TRP A 176 -17.06 -12.07 3.89
C TRP A 176 -18.14 -12.77 4.71
N ARG A 177 -19.37 -12.28 4.54
CA ARG A 177 -20.56 -12.89 5.14
C ARG A 177 -21.30 -13.65 4.06
N PHE A 178 -21.58 -14.92 4.33
CA PHE A 178 -22.45 -15.70 3.48
C PHE A 178 -23.87 -15.12 3.55
N PRO A 179 -24.57 -14.98 2.42
CA PRO A 179 -26.01 -14.73 2.47
C PRO A 179 -26.68 -15.90 3.21
N GLU A 180 -27.56 -15.59 4.15
CA GLU A 180 -28.42 -16.56 4.81
C GLU A 180 -29.42 -17.19 3.83
#